data_1383ec45358c74bc977b14c416a29575
#
_entry.id   1383ec45358c74bc977b14c416a29575
#
_cell.length_a   1.000
_cell.length_b   1.000
_cell.length_c   1.000
_cell.angle_alpha   90.00
_cell.angle_beta   90.00
_cell.angle_gamma   90.00
#
_symmetry.space_group_name_H-M   'P 1'
#
loop_
_entity.id
_entity.type
_entity.pdbx_description
1 polymer ?
#
loop_
_entity_poly.entity_id
_entity_poly.type
_entity_poly.pdbx_seq_one_letter_code
_entity_poly.pdbx_strand_id
1 'polypeptide(L)'
;NHVGHPGFSKVEDIEPENYAITMDLNIRSVFMTTGAAIPQMRARGGGSILFTSSIAGLIGSPFSPLYSAAKWGVNGFMASLAGRLAVDNIRVNSVCPGVIDTPMMKTFMARPDQETDGEANLAMMKSMIPLQRVGRPEEVANTALFLLSDEASYITGVALPIDGGFVSK
;
A
#
# COMPACT_ATOMS: atom_id res chain seq x y z
N ASN A 1 -8.17 -4.81 -3.04
CA ASN A 1 -7.13 -4.49 -4.04
C ASN A 1 -5.73 -4.65 -3.44
N HIS A 2 -4.99 -5.67 -3.87
CA HIS A 2 -3.71 -6.05 -3.25
C HIS A 2 -2.57 -6.28 -4.27
N VAL A 3 -2.77 -6.02 -5.55
CA VAL A 3 -1.72 -6.15 -6.58
C VAL A 3 -0.70 -5.03 -6.42
N GLY A 4 0.58 -5.33 -6.64
CA GLY A 4 1.64 -4.33 -6.58
C GLY A 4 2.94 -4.80 -7.22
N HIS A 5 3.79 -3.83 -7.56
CA HIS A 5 5.12 -4.02 -8.12
C HIS A 5 6.10 -3.10 -7.38
N PRO A 6 7.30 -3.55 -7.00
CA PRO A 6 8.24 -2.77 -6.18
C PRO A 6 8.81 -1.52 -6.89
N GLY A 7 8.68 -1.43 -8.21
CA GLY A 7 9.25 -0.34 -9.00
C GLY A 7 10.78 -0.42 -9.11
N PHE A 8 11.36 0.67 -9.54
CA PHE A 8 12.80 0.88 -9.73
C PHE A 8 13.29 1.95 -8.76
N SER A 9 14.57 1.91 -8.38
CA SER A 9 15.14 2.80 -7.38
C SER A 9 15.67 4.11 -7.97
N LYS A 10 16.32 4.04 -9.12
CA LYS A 10 16.94 5.19 -9.79
C LYS A 10 15.95 5.83 -10.75
N VAL A 11 15.66 7.12 -10.56
CA VAL A 11 14.70 7.86 -11.39
C VAL A 11 15.27 8.12 -12.78
N GLU A 12 16.57 8.38 -12.86
CA GLU A 12 17.29 8.67 -14.08
C GLU A 12 17.37 7.48 -15.06
N ASP A 13 17.23 6.26 -14.54
CA ASP A 13 17.33 5.01 -15.32
C ASP A 13 15.94 4.37 -15.58
N ILE A 14 14.83 5.07 -15.28
CA ILE A 14 13.49 4.54 -15.47
C ILE A 14 13.09 4.62 -16.95
N GLU A 15 13.12 3.49 -17.63
CA GLU A 15 12.60 3.34 -18.98
C GLU A 15 11.05 3.43 -19.01
N PRO A 16 10.44 3.88 -20.13
CA PRO A 16 8.99 4.01 -20.27
C PRO A 16 8.21 2.73 -19.89
N GLU A 17 8.74 1.57 -20.24
CA GLU A 17 8.14 0.27 -19.96
C GLU A 17 8.14 -0.03 -18.45
N ASN A 18 9.22 0.33 -17.76
CA ASN A 18 9.37 0.17 -16.31
C ASN A 18 8.43 1.12 -15.56
N TYR A 19 8.27 2.34 -16.06
CA TYR A 19 7.25 3.27 -15.55
C TYR A 19 5.85 2.69 -15.73
N ALA A 20 5.53 2.23 -16.95
CA ALA A 20 4.20 1.71 -17.28
C ALA A 20 3.81 0.53 -16.39
N ILE A 21 4.66 -0.50 -16.26
CA ILE A 21 4.36 -1.67 -15.44
C ILE A 21 4.18 -1.30 -13.96
N THR A 22 5.01 -0.38 -13.45
CA THR A 22 4.90 0.07 -12.05
C THR A 22 3.60 0.81 -11.80
N MET A 23 3.21 1.73 -12.67
CA MET A 23 1.98 2.49 -12.54
C MET A 23 0.74 1.64 -12.82
N ASP A 24 0.77 0.77 -13.82
CA ASP A 24 -0.35 -0.11 -14.17
C ASP A 24 -0.68 -1.08 -13.03
N LEU A 25 0.32 -1.72 -12.44
CA LEU A 25 0.09 -2.68 -11.36
C LEU A 25 -0.25 -2.01 -10.03
N ASN A 26 0.35 -0.86 -9.70
CA ASN A 26 0.13 -0.24 -8.39
C ASN A 26 -1.07 0.70 -8.33
N ILE A 27 -1.45 1.36 -9.43
CA ILE A 27 -2.51 2.37 -9.40
C ILE A 27 -3.60 2.15 -10.44
N ARG A 28 -3.27 1.88 -11.73
CA ARG A 28 -4.31 1.66 -12.74
C ARG A 28 -5.22 0.49 -12.40
N SER A 29 -4.65 -0.63 -11.92
CA SER A 29 -5.42 -1.80 -11.47
C SER A 29 -6.43 -1.44 -10.38
N VAL A 30 -6.04 -0.57 -9.44
CA VAL A 30 -6.89 -0.08 -8.34
C VAL A 30 -8.09 0.71 -8.88
N PHE A 31 -7.86 1.62 -9.83
CA PHE A 31 -8.94 2.41 -10.46
C PHE A 31 -9.93 1.51 -11.21
N MET A 32 -9.41 0.60 -12.05
CA MET A 32 -10.25 -0.24 -12.91
C MET A 32 -11.11 -1.21 -12.10
N THR A 33 -10.51 -1.90 -11.13
CA THR A 33 -11.24 -2.85 -10.29
C THR A 33 -12.27 -2.17 -9.40
N THR A 34 -11.92 -1.00 -8.84
CA THR A 34 -12.84 -0.23 -8.01
C THR A 34 -14.01 0.30 -8.82
N GLY A 35 -13.75 0.86 -10.02
CA GLY A 35 -14.79 1.34 -10.93
C GLY A 35 -15.81 0.24 -11.28
N ALA A 36 -15.35 -0.98 -11.50
CA ALA A 36 -16.22 -2.13 -11.77
C ALA A 36 -17.02 -2.60 -10.53
N ALA A 37 -16.47 -2.46 -9.33
CA ALA A 37 -17.10 -2.91 -8.09
C ALA A 37 -18.21 -1.98 -7.58
N ILE A 38 -18.03 -0.66 -7.70
CA ILE A 38 -18.94 0.35 -7.13
C ILE A 38 -20.41 0.16 -7.52
N PRO A 39 -20.79 -0.05 -8.80
CA PRO A 39 -22.19 -0.25 -9.16
C PRO A 39 -22.83 -1.44 -8.45
N GLN A 40 -22.08 -2.53 -8.28
CA GLN A 40 -22.55 -3.74 -7.59
C GLN A 40 -22.72 -3.52 -6.09
N MET A 41 -21.83 -2.75 -5.49
CA MET A 41 -21.91 -2.39 -4.06
C MET A 41 -23.11 -1.49 -3.79
N ARG A 42 -23.37 -0.50 -4.66
CA ARG A 42 -24.58 0.34 -4.60
C ARG A 42 -25.86 -0.48 -4.69
N ALA A 43 -25.90 -1.42 -5.63
CA ALA A 43 -27.07 -2.30 -5.81
C ALA A 43 -27.35 -3.19 -4.58
N ARG A 44 -26.33 -3.48 -3.77
CA ARG A 44 -26.43 -4.23 -2.50
C ARG A 44 -26.68 -3.34 -1.28
N GLY A 45 -26.72 -2.03 -1.43
CA GLY A 45 -26.96 -1.09 -0.33
C GLY A 45 -25.73 -0.72 0.49
N GLY A 46 -24.52 -0.97 0.00
CA GLY A 46 -23.29 -0.58 0.67
C GLY A 46 -22.16 -1.60 0.62
N GLY A 47 -21.16 -1.40 1.48
CA GLY A 47 -20.04 -2.32 1.62
C GLY A 47 -18.74 -1.65 2.10
N SER A 48 -17.63 -2.36 1.97
CA SER A 48 -16.31 -1.86 2.35
C SER A 48 -15.27 -2.14 1.26
N ILE A 49 -14.51 -1.12 0.90
CA ILE A 49 -13.38 -1.19 -0.04
C ILE A 49 -12.10 -1.00 0.75
N LEU A 50 -11.15 -1.92 0.57
CA LEU A 50 -9.83 -1.82 1.17
C LEU A 50 -8.76 -1.84 0.09
N PHE A 51 -7.85 -0.88 0.16
CA PHE A 51 -6.65 -0.82 -0.67
C PHE A 51 -5.42 -1.24 0.13
N THR A 52 -4.48 -1.90 -0.53
CA THR A 52 -3.14 -2.10 0.01
C THR A 52 -2.21 -1.05 -0.57
N SER A 53 -1.96 -0.02 0.23
CA SER A 53 -0.94 0.98 -0.03
C SER A 53 0.42 0.53 0.53
N SER A 54 1.15 1.41 1.16
CA SER A 54 2.44 1.18 1.82
C SER A 54 2.76 2.36 2.73
N ILE A 55 3.69 2.19 3.67
CA ILE A 55 4.32 3.34 4.34
C ILE A 55 4.97 4.30 3.33
N ALA A 56 5.43 3.80 2.17
CA ALA A 56 5.92 4.64 1.07
C ALA A 56 4.84 5.55 0.44
N GLY A 57 3.57 5.32 0.74
CA GLY A 57 2.45 6.20 0.42
C GLY A 57 2.06 7.16 1.56
N LEU A 58 2.80 7.17 2.65
CA LEU A 58 2.64 8.08 3.80
C LEU A 58 3.85 8.98 3.98
N ILE A 59 5.03 8.45 3.68
CA ILE A 59 6.30 9.17 3.69
C ILE A 59 7.03 8.91 2.37
N GLY A 60 7.89 9.85 1.95
CA GLY A 60 8.74 9.64 0.77
C GLY A 60 9.75 8.51 1.00
N SER A 61 9.89 7.62 0.01
CA SER A 61 10.91 6.58 0.02
C SER A 61 12.05 6.94 -0.93
N PRO A 62 13.25 7.27 -0.42
CA PRO A 62 14.40 7.58 -1.27
C PRO A 62 14.85 6.38 -2.13
N PHE A 63 14.54 5.17 -1.67
CA PHE A 63 14.89 3.93 -2.38
C PHE A 63 13.85 3.50 -3.43
N SER A 64 12.72 4.21 -3.56
CA SER A 64 11.64 3.82 -4.47
C SER A 64 10.74 4.99 -4.83
N PRO A 65 11.25 6.06 -5.47
CA PRO A 65 10.47 7.27 -5.74
C PRO A 65 9.21 7.00 -6.57
N LEU A 66 9.31 6.20 -7.64
CA LEU A 66 8.17 5.86 -8.50
C LEU A 66 7.11 5.03 -7.76
N TYR A 67 7.54 4.04 -6.98
CA TYR A 67 6.63 3.26 -6.14
C TYR A 67 5.94 4.14 -5.09
N SER A 68 6.71 5.04 -4.47
CA SER A 68 6.17 6.01 -3.51
C SER A 68 5.09 6.87 -4.15
N ALA A 69 5.37 7.45 -5.33
CA ALA A 69 4.38 8.25 -6.07
C ALA A 69 3.09 7.46 -6.35
N ALA A 70 3.21 6.21 -6.79
CA ALA A 70 2.05 5.35 -7.03
C ALA A 70 1.25 5.07 -5.74
N LYS A 71 1.91 4.79 -4.61
CA LYS A 71 1.25 4.49 -3.32
C LYS A 71 0.64 5.73 -2.65
N TRP A 72 1.24 6.92 -2.84
CA TRP A 72 0.58 8.19 -2.52
C TRP A 72 -0.68 8.39 -3.37
N GLY A 73 -0.62 8.08 -4.67
CA GLY A 73 -1.79 8.11 -5.55
C GLY A 73 -2.92 7.20 -5.08
N VAL A 74 -2.61 6.00 -4.59
CA VAL A 74 -3.60 5.08 -3.99
C VAL A 74 -4.27 5.71 -2.77
N ASN A 75 -3.50 6.32 -1.85
CA ASN A 75 -4.05 6.95 -0.66
C ASN A 75 -4.88 8.21 -1.01
N GLY A 76 -4.44 9.00 -1.98
CA GLY A 76 -5.21 10.15 -2.48
C GLY A 76 -6.54 9.71 -3.12
N PHE A 77 -6.53 8.63 -3.90
CA PHE A 77 -7.73 8.05 -4.48
C PHE A 77 -8.66 7.49 -3.40
N MET A 78 -8.12 6.77 -2.42
CA MET A 78 -8.86 6.26 -1.26
C MET A 78 -9.58 7.37 -0.53
N ALA A 79 -8.90 8.45 -0.16
CA ALA A 79 -9.48 9.57 0.58
C ALA A 79 -10.61 10.25 -0.22
N SER A 80 -10.42 10.43 -1.53
CA SER A 80 -11.43 11.01 -2.42
C SER A 80 -12.67 10.12 -2.53
N LEU A 81 -12.49 8.81 -2.62
CA LEU A 81 -13.60 7.85 -2.69
C LEU A 81 -14.33 7.73 -1.36
N ALA A 82 -13.65 7.79 -0.23
CA ALA A 82 -14.26 7.73 1.10
C ALA A 82 -15.32 8.83 1.25
N GLY A 83 -14.98 10.07 0.91
CA GLY A 83 -15.95 11.18 0.92
C GLY A 83 -17.08 11.01 -0.10
N ARG A 84 -16.74 10.55 -1.32
CA ARG A 84 -17.70 10.41 -2.41
C ARG A 84 -18.73 9.28 -2.19
N LEU A 85 -18.31 8.15 -1.62
CA LEU A 85 -19.12 6.93 -1.51
C LEU A 85 -19.80 6.77 -0.15
N ALA A 86 -19.56 7.67 0.81
CA ALA A 86 -20.18 7.62 2.12
C ALA A 86 -21.72 7.67 2.05
N VAL A 87 -22.28 8.46 1.14
CA VAL A 87 -23.73 8.55 0.89
C VAL A 87 -24.33 7.24 0.35
N ASP A 88 -23.52 6.38 -0.23
CA ASP A 88 -23.88 5.05 -0.75
C ASP A 88 -23.68 3.96 0.33
N ASN A 89 -23.39 4.32 1.58
CA ASN A 89 -23.05 3.39 2.67
C ASN A 89 -21.83 2.50 2.30
N ILE A 90 -20.87 3.03 1.56
CA ILE A 90 -19.64 2.34 1.19
C ILE A 90 -18.47 3.00 1.92
N ARG A 91 -17.80 2.25 2.78
CA ARG A 91 -16.58 2.68 3.45
C ARG A 91 -15.37 2.40 2.56
N VAL A 92 -14.38 3.28 2.59
CA VAL A 92 -13.15 3.13 1.80
C VAL A 92 -11.95 3.46 2.68
N ASN A 93 -11.04 2.50 2.84
CA ASN A 93 -9.84 2.64 3.66
C ASN A 93 -8.62 2.07 2.95
N SER A 94 -7.44 2.34 3.44
CA SER A 94 -6.22 1.65 3.02
C SER A 94 -5.41 1.15 4.22
N VAL A 95 -4.78 -0.01 4.06
CA VAL A 95 -3.68 -0.46 4.92
C VAL A 95 -2.37 -0.03 4.30
N CYS A 96 -1.44 0.41 5.14
CA CYS A 96 -0.12 0.90 4.74
C CYS A 96 0.97 0.05 5.43
N PRO A 97 1.24 -1.18 4.91
CA PRO A 97 2.26 -2.03 5.51
C PRO A 97 3.65 -1.40 5.44
N GLY A 98 4.44 -1.64 6.48
CA GLY A 98 5.88 -1.41 6.50
C GLY A 98 6.65 -2.59 5.91
N VAL A 99 7.76 -2.93 6.55
CA VAL A 99 8.58 -4.10 6.18
C VAL A 99 7.92 -5.36 6.69
N ILE A 100 7.33 -6.15 5.80
CA ILE A 100 6.59 -7.38 6.10
C ILE A 100 7.34 -8.57 5.48
N ASP A 101 7.44 -9.67 6.22
CA ASP A 101 8.10 -10.91 5.77
C ASP A 101 7.30 -11.59 4.66
N THR A 102 7.61 -11.22 3.43
CA THR A 102 6.96 -11.71 2.20
C THR A 102 7.99 -11.86 1.08
N PRO A 103 7.69 -12.60 0.00
CA PRO A 103 8.56 -12.65 -1.17
C PRO A 103 8.89 -11.27 -1.76
N MET A 104 7.95 -10.33 -1.72
CA MET A 104 8.16 -8.96 -2.20
C MET A 104 9.24 -8.23 -1.40
N MET A 105 9.36 -8.47 -0.08
CA MET A 105 10.44 -7.90 0.74
C MET A 105 11.80 -8.27 0.18
N LYS A 106 12.00 -9.54 -0.20
CA LYS A 106 13.26 -9.99 -0.81
C LYS A 106 13.59 -9.24 -2.10
N THR A 107 12.57 -9.02 -2.94
CA THR A 107 12.72 -8.23 -4.16
C THR A 107 13.11 -6.78 -3.87
N PHE A 108 12.53 -6.17 -2.82
CA PHE A 108 12.92 -4.81 -2.41
C PHE A 108 14.36 -4.72 -1.89
N MET A 109 14.84 -5.76 -1.20
CA MET A 109 16.17 -5.77 -0.59
C MET A 109 17.30 -6.09 -1.59
N ALA A 110 16.98 -6.76 -2.70
CA ALA A 110 17.94 -7.24 -3.70
C ALA A 110 17.51 -6.87 -5.12
N ARG A 111 17.25 -5.57 -5.36
CA ARG A 111 16.91 -5.09 -6.71
C ARG A 111 18.14 -5.10 -7.61
N PRO A 112 17.98 -5.47 -8.91
CA PRO A 112 19.09 -5.48 -9.86
C PRO A 112 19.77 -4.12 -10.06
N ASP A 113 19.04 -3.02 -9.82
CA ASP A 113 19.51 -1.64 -9.95
C ASP A 113 20.14 -1.08 -8.65
N GLN A 114 20.34 -1.91 -7.62
CA GLN A 114 20.98 -1.55 -6.37
C GLN A 114 22.21 -2.44 -6.12
N GLU A 115 23.38 -1.81 -5.98
CA GLU A 115 24.62 -2.48 -5.53
C GLU A 115 24.60 -2.59 -3.99
N THR A 116 23.79 -3.53 -3.44
CA THR A 116 23.66 -3.63 -1.99
C THR A 116 23.51 -5.08 -1.52
N ASP A 117 24.09 -5.35 -0.36
CA ASP A 117 23.89 -6.60 0.36
C ASP A 117 22.46 -6.63 0.97
N GLY A 118 21.64 -7.58 0.54
CA GLY A 118 20.26 -7.70 1.01
C GLY A 118 20.15 -7.97 2.51
N GLU A 119 21.11 -8.63 3.12
CA GLU A 119 21.14 -8.88 4.58
C GLU A 119 21.47 -7.62 5.35
N ALA A 120 22.45 -6.84 4.89
CA ALA A 120 22.80 -5.54 5.47
C ALA A 120 21.63 -4.55 5.36
N ASN A 121 20.95 -4.51 4.22
CA ASN A 121 19.76 -3.69 4.04
C ASN A 121 18.62 -4.07 4.99
N LEU A 122 18.38 -5.37 5.18
CA LEU A 122 17.36 -5.84 6.10
C LEU A 122 17.71 -5.51 7.55
N ALA A 123 18.98 -5.65 7.95
CA ALA A 123 19.44 -5.28 9.29
C ALA A 123 19.27 -3.78 9.54
N MET A 124 19.63 -2.94 8.59
CA MET A 124 19.42 -1.50 8.63
C MET A 124 17.92 -1.17 8.76
N MET A 125 17.07 -1.75 7.95
CA MET A 125 15.61 -1.53 8.01
C MET A 125 15.04 -1.94 9.38
N LYS A 126 15.43 -3.09 9.93
CA LYS A 126 15.00 -3.52 11.27
C LYS A 126 15.39 -2.53 12.36
N SER A 127 16.60 -1.96 12.29
CA SER A 127 17.05 -0.97 13.28
C SER A 127 16.24 0.33 13.26
N MET A 128 15.60 0.63 12.13
CA MET A 128 14.72 1.79 11.98
C MET A 128 13.29 1.54 12.48
N ILE A 129 12.89 0.28 12.70
CA ILE A 129 11.55 -0.07 13.19
C ILE A 129 11.57 -0.05 14.73
N PRO A 130 10.74 0.77 15.42
CA PRO A 130 10.67 0.79 16.88
C PRO A 130 10.44 -0.57 17.53
N LEU A 131 9.60 -1.44 16.94
CA LEU A 131 9.40 -2.81 17.43
C LEU A 131 10.56 -3.78 17.10
N GLN A 132 11.65 -3.32 16.46
CA GLN A 132 12.91 -4.05 16.21
C GLN A 132 12.74 -5.38 15.45
N ARG A 133 11.67 -5.54 14.72
CA ARG A 133 11.39 -6.72 13.89
C ARG A 133 10.60 -6.36 12.63
N VAL A 134 10.63 -7.22 11.65
CA VAL A 134 9.70 -7.18 10.51
C VAL A 134 8.31 -7.64 10.95
N GLY A 135 7.27 -7.13 10.28
CA GLY A 135 5.90 -7.59 10.47
C GLY A 135 5.65 -8.95 9.82
N ARG A 136 4.65 -9.66 10.31
CA ARG A 136 4.17 -10.89 9.68
C ARG A 136 2.97 -10.59 8.78
N PRO A 137 2.75 -11.37 7.71
CA PRO A 137 1.59 -11.22 6.83
C PRO A 137 0.25 -11.24 7.57
N GLU A 138 0.13 -12.07 8.61
CA GLU A 138 -1.08 -12.20 9.43
C GLU A 138 -1.41 -10.90 10.18
N GLU A 139 -0.42 -10.10 10.55
CA GLU A 139 -0.64 -8.82 11.22
C GLU A 139 -1.31 -7.80 10.28
N VAL A 140 -0.98 -7.86 9.00
CA VAL A 140 -1.67 -7.07 7.96
C VAL A 140 -3.05 -7.63 7.68
N ALA A 141 -3.18 -8.95 7.56
CA ALA A 141 -4.46 -9.62 7.28
C ALA A 141 -5.49 -9.38 8.39
N ASN A 142 -5.10 -9.45 9.66
CA ASN A 142 -5.99 -9.18 10.80
C ASN A 142 -6.51 -7.74 10.78
N THR A 143 -5.65 -6.77 10.45
CA THR A 143 -6.05 -5.37 10.32
C THR A 143 -7.00 -5.17 9.12
N ALA A 144 -6.71 -5.85 8.01
CA ALA A 144 -7.58 -5.83 6.83
C ALA A 144 -8.96 -6.40 7.14
N LEU A 145 -9.02 -7.53 7.86
CA LEU A 145 -10.27 -8.17 8.29
C LEU A 145 -11.09 -7.21 9.17
N PHE A 146 -10.48 -6.56 10.15
CA PHE A 146 -11.13 -5.56 10.99
C PHE A 146 -11.71 -4.42 10.17
N LEU A 147 -10.92 -3.79 9.27
CA LEU A 147 -11.39 -2.66 8.47
C LEU A 147 -12.50 -3.04 7.48
N LEU A 148 -12.57 -4.30 7.05
CA LEU A 148 -13.62 -4.79 6.16
C LEU A 148 -14.89 -5.22 6.92
N SER A 149 -14.82 -5.50 8.22
CA SER A 149 -15.94 -5.94 9.06
C SER A 149 -16.83 -4.78 9.51
N ASP A 150 -18.00 -5.11 10.06
CA ASP A 150 -18.94 -4.15 10.64
C ASP A 150 -18.43 -3.51 11.94
N GLU A 151 -17.42 -4.12 12.59
CA GLU A 151 -16.76 -3.52 13.75
C GLU A 151 -16.06 -2.19 13.41
N ALA A 152 -15.71 -1.99 12.14
CA ALA A 152 -15.15 -0.74 11.62
C ALA A 152 -16.23 0.16 10.97
N SER A 153 -17.50 0.04 11.34
CA SER A 153 -18.64 0.73 10.71
C SER A 153 -18.54 2.25 10.70
N TYR A 154 -17.78 2.86 11.61
CA TYR A 154 -17.56 4.31 11.66
C TYR A 154 -16.15 4.74 11.20
N ILE A 155 -15.43 3.83 10.48
CA ILE A 155 -14.08 4.08 9.97
C ILE A 155 -14.11 4.12 8.44
N THR A 156 -13.89 5.32 7.88
CA THR A 156 -13.72 5.53 6.43
C THR A 156 -12.72 6.65 6.18
N GLY A 157 -11.93 6.57 5.11
CA GLY A 157 -10.94 7.57 4.73
C GLY A 157 -9.61 7.44 5.50
N VAL A 158 -9.36 6.33 6.21
CA VAL A 158 -8.11 6.15 6.93
C VAL A 158 -7.06 5.42 6.09
N ALA A 159 -5.85 5.95 6.08
CA ALA A 159 -4.65 5.25 5.62
C ALA A 159 -3.88 4.75 6.86
N LEU A 160 -4.11 3.47 7.22
CA LEU A 160 -3.65 2.91 8.49
C LEU A 160 -2.28 2.25 8.35
N PRO A 161 -1.21 2.77 9.00
CA PRO A 161 0.10 2.14 8.98
C PRO A 161 0.10 0.84 9.82
N ILE A 162 0.79 -0.18 9.30
CA ILE A 162 1.06 -1.46 9.98
C ILE A 162 2.55 -1.71 9.84
N ASP A 163 3.35 -1.04 10.65
CA ASP A 163 4.77 -0.81 10.36
C ASP A 163 5.68 -0.91 11.59
N GLY A 164 5.15 -1.31 12.73
CA GLY A 164 5.91 -1.39 13.97
C GLY A 164 6.39 -0.04 14.50
N GLY A 165 5.72 1.06 14.12
CA GLY A 165 6.04 2.43 14.53
C GLY A 165 7.03 3.15 13.61
N PHE A 166 7.33 2.61 12.42
CA PHE A 166 8.32 3.17 11.50
C PHE A 166 8.01 4.63 11.12
N VAL A 167 6.75 4.96 10.84
CA VAL A 167 6.34 6.32 10.42
C VAL A 167 5.95 7.24 11.59
N SER A 168 6.04 6.79 12.83
CA SER A 168 5.66 7.56 14.03
C SER A 168 6.73 8.56 14.50
N LYS A 169 7.82 8.73 13.74
CA LYS A 169 8.96 9.59 14.09
C LYS A 169 8.81 10.99 13.53
#